data_f33d59c54a5f1c0cb2564d4c7a15181c
#
_entry.id   f33d59c54a5f1c0cb2564d4c7a15181c
#
_cell.length_a   1.000
_cell.length_b   1.000
_cell.length_c   1.000
_cell.angle_alpha   90.00
_cell.angle_beta   90.00
_cell.angle_gamma   90.00
#
_symmetry.space_group_name_H-M   'P 1'
#
loop_
_entity.id
_entity.type
_entity.pdbx_description
1 polymer ?
#
loop_
_entity_poly.entity_id
_entity_poly.type
_entity_poly.pdbx_seq_one_letter_code
_entity_poly.pdbx_strand_id
1 'polypeptide(L)'
;DGAFDITLAPVSSAWGFTEDAYRVPAQEELAGLLAHVGAEHVHLDGASAVSLDQGTQIDLGAIAKGYASDAVAAIYQEHGITHGIVDLGGNTWVCGGNLKGEPWRIGVQDPARAGEAEAYTGILRMADGFAVTSGGYQRYFEENGNTYHHIIDPATGHPAESGLTSVTVVADGTVGNGTRCDALSTALFVMGEERALDFWRSGVY
;
A
#
# COMPACT_ATOMS: atom_id res chain seq x y z
N ASP A 1 4.37 -8.76 -12.89
CA ASP A 1 4.93 -7.63 -13.66
C ASP A 1 5.85 -6.71 -12.83
N GLY A 2 6.15 -7.04 -11.54
CA GLY A 2 7.12 -6.31 -10.71
C GLY A 2 6.67 -4.92 -10.21
N ALA A 3 5.40 -4.56 -10.29
CA ALA A 3 4.91 -3.26 -9.82
C ALA A 3 4.82 -3.13 -8.29
N PHE A 4 4.89 -4.24 -7.57
CA PHE A 4 5.04 -4.32 -6.12
C PHE A 4 6.28 -5.15 -5.81
N ASP A 5 7.22 -4.59 -5.06
CA ASP A 5 8.44 -5.29 -4.68
C ASP A 5 8.87 -4.89 -3.26
N ILE A 6 9.02 -5.90 -2.40
CA ILE A 6 9.45 -5.69 -1.02
C ILE A 6 10.95 -5.42 -0.88
N THR A 7 11.73 -5.59 -1.94
CA THR A 7 13.19 -5.40 -1.91
C THR A 7 13.61 -3.95 -2.17
N LEU A 8 12.66 -3.01 -2.25
CA LEU A 8 12.91 -1.58 -2.48
C LEU A 8 13.51 -0.84 -1.27
N ALA A 9 13.77 -1.50 -0.14
CA ALA A 9 14.30 -0.83 1.06
C ALA A 9 15.54 0.04 0.80
N PRO A 10 16.57 -0.39 0.03
CA PRO A 10 17.74 0.45 -0.23
C PRO A 10 17.40 1.70 -1.03
N VAL A 11 16.47 1.59 -1.98
CA VAL A 11 16.01 2.71 -2.82
C VAL A 11 15.20 3.70 -1.99
N SER A 12 14.24 3.22 -1.18
CA SER A 12 13.44 4.07 -0.28
C SER A 12 14.32 4.82 0.72
N SER A 13 15.36 4.17 1.25
CA SER A 13 16.36 4.81 2.13
C SER A 13 17.18 5.87 1.39
N ALA A 14 17.58 5.62 0.13
CA ALA A 14 18.30 6.59 -0.67
C ALA A 14 17.50 7.87 -0.92
N TRP A 15 16.18 7.77 -1.10
CA TRP A 15 15.25 8.90 -1.17
C TRP A 15 15.01 9.57 0.19
N GLY A 16 15.39 8.91 1.30
CA GLY A 16 15.22 9.40 2.67
C GLY A 16 13.84 9.15 3.26
N PHE A 17 12.99 8.34 2.64
CA PHE A 17 11.64 8.05 3.14
C PHE A 17 11.63 7.20 4.40
N THR A 18 12.67 6.45 4.68
CA THR A 18 12.77 5.62 5.89
C THR A 18 13.18 6.41 7.14
N GLU A 19 13.93 7.51 6.96
CA GLU A 19 14.55 8.26 8.06
C GLU A 19 14.14 9.74 8.11
N ASP A 20 13.17 10.14 7.29
CA ASP A 20 12.73 11.53 7.10
C ASP A 20 13.90 12.48 6.72
N ALA A 21 14.91 11.94 6.04
CA ALA A 21 16.10 12.64 5.57
C ALA A 21 16.05 12.82 4.04
N TYR A 22 15.03 13.50 3.56
CA TYR A 22 14.66 13.60 2.15
C TYR A 22 15.76 14.20 1.28
N ARG A 23 15.99 13.59 0.11
CA ARG A 23 16.87 14.06 -0.95
C ARG A 23 16.50 13.41 -2.29
N VAL A 24 16.97 13.99 -3.38
CA VAL A 24 16.91 13.36 -4.70
C VAL A 24 18.21 12.58 -4.93
N PRO A 25 18.20 11.23 -5.01
CA PRO A 25 19.40 10.45 -5.27
C PRO A 25 19.95 10.68 -6.68
N ALA A 26 21.26 10.53 -6.85
CA ALA A 26 21.88 10.56 -8.19
C ALA A 26 21.46 9.33 -9.01
N GLN A 27 21.35 9.49 -10.33
CA GLN A 27 20.94 8.40 -11.23
C GLN A 27 21.89 7.19 -11.16
N GLU A 28 23.18 7.41 -11.00
CA GLU A 28 24.17 6.34 -10.87
C GLU A 28 24.00 5.58 -9.54
N GLU A 29 23.62 6.28 -8.47
CA GLU A 29 23.31 5.67 -7.19
C GLU A 29 22.09 4.77 -7.31
N LEU A 30 21.00 5.27 -7.90
CA LEU A 30 19.77 4.46 -8.12
C LEU A 30 20.06 3.24 -8.99
N ALA A 31 20.82 3.36 -10.06
CA ALA A 31 21.20 2.25 -10.92
C ALA A 31 21.98 1.16 -10.16
N GLY A 32 22.88 1.56 -9.24
CA GLY A 32 23.59 0.63 -8.38
C GLY A 32 22.68 -0.09 -7.37
N LEU A 33 21.70 0.61 -6.79
CA LEU A 33 20.75 0.04 -5.83
C LEU A 33 19.76 -0.89 -6.51
N LEU A 34 19.28 -0.54 -7.70
CA LEU A 34 18.33 -1.37 -8.47
C LEU A 34 18.90 -2.73 -8.87
N ALA A 35 20.21 -2.90 -8.91
CA ALA A 35 20.84 -4.21 -9.14
C ALA A 35 20.58 -5.23 -8.00
N HIS A 36 20.04 -4.77 -6.86
CA HIS A 36 19.71 -5.59 -5.69
C HIS A 36 18.20 -5.63 -5.41
N VAL A 37 17.39 -5.10 -6.33
CA VAL A 37 15.93 -5.09 -6.27
C VAL A 37 15.37 -6.17 -7.18
N GLY A 38 14.49 -7.00 -6.65
CA GLY A 38 13.82 -8.08 -7.37
C GLY A 38 13.50 -9.26 -6.45
N ALA A 39 12.34 -9.87 -6.66
CA ALA A 39 11.91 -11.02 -5.87
C ALA A 39 12.85 -12.22 -6.00
N GLU A 40 13.64 -12.31 -7.08
CA GLU A 40 14.67 -13.33 -7.32
C GLU A 40 15.81 -13.32 -6.31
N HIS A 41 16.02 -12.18 -5.62
CA HIS A 41 17.02 -12.02 -4.56
C HIS A 41 16.54 -12.47 -3.18
N VAL A 42 15.27 -12.91 -3.08
CA VAL A 42 14.65 -13.39 -1.84
C VAL A 42 14.47 -14.90 -1.93
N HIS A 43 15.14 -15.65 -1.06
CA HIS A 43 15.11 -17.10 -1.06
C HIS A 43 14.36 -17.62 0.16
N LEU A 44 13.34 -18.44 -0.07
CA LEU A 44 12.56 -19.10 0.97
C LEU A 44 13.13 -20.50 1.20
N ASP A 45 13.66 -20.75 2.38
CA ASP A 45 14.16 -22.05 2.78
C ASP A 45 13.16 -22.73 3.74
N GLY A 46 12.28 -23.52 3.15
CA GLY A 46 11.19 -24.16 3.89
C GLY A 46 10.13 -23.17 4.39
N ALA A 47 9.52 -23.47 5.53
CA ALA A 47 8.37 -22.71 6.05
C ALA A 47 8.75 -21.54 6.97
N SER A 48 10.03 -21.40 7.36
CA SER A 48 10.41 -20.50 8.46
C SER A 48 11.75 -19.77 8.31
N ALA A 49 12.46 -19.97 7.20
CA ALA A 49 13.71 -19.27 6.95
C ALA A 49 13.65 -18.48 5.65
N VAL A 50 14.17 -17.27 5.69
CA VAL A 50 14.34 -16.39 4.53
C VAL A 50 15.79 -15.96 4.48
N SER A 51 16.42 -16.07 3.32
CA SER A 51 17.74 -15.51 3.05
C SER A 51 17.67 -14.54 1.89
N LEU A 52 18.57 -13.57 1.90
CA LEU A 52 18.64 -12.51 0.89
C LEU A 52 20.02 -12.56 0.24
N ASP A 53 20.08 -12.24 -1.04
CA ASP A 53 21.36 -12.01 -1.71
C ASP A 53 22.09 -10.82 -1.11
N GLN A 54 23.40 -10.77 -1.28
CA GLN A 54 24.22 -9.69 -0.75
C GLN A 54 23.79 -8.33 -1.33
N GLY A 55 23.51 -7.35 -0.47
CA GLY A 55 23.06 -6.02 -0.84
C GLY A 55 21.53 -5.86 -0.88
N THR A 56 20.78 -6.96 -0.98
CA THR A 56 19.32 -6.93 -0.93
C THR A 56 18.83 -6.66 0.50
N GLN A 57 17.83 -5.79 0.63
CA GLN A 57 17.14 -5.49 1.88
C GLN A 57 15.64 -5.43 1.61
N ILE A 58 14.83 -5.81 2.60
CA ILE A 58 13.36 -5.81 2.45
C ILE A 58 12.72 -4.74 3.31
N ASP A 59 11.65 -4.14 2.76
CA ASP A 59 10.71 -3.26 3.44
C ASP A 59 9.30 -3.79 3.26
N LEU A 60 8.59 -3.98 4.36
CA LEU A 60 7.22 -4.46 4.39
C LEU A 60 6.19 -3.33 4.59
N GLY A 61 6.60 -2.07 4.52
CA GLY A 61 5.75 -0.91 4.77
C GLY A 61 4.48 -0.85 3.93
N ALA A 62 4.54 -1.37 2.69
CA ALA A 62 3.43 -1.39 1.75
C ALA A 62 2.51 -2.63 1.87
N ILE A 63 2.69 -3.47 2.91
CA ILE A 63 1.88 -4.67 3.15
C ILE A 63 1.61 -4.94 4.64
N ALA A 64 2.39 -4.32 5.52
CA ALA A 64 2.35 -4.62 6.95
C ALA A 64 1.06 -4.16 7.62
N LYS A 65 0.46 -3.04 7.17
CA LYS A 65 -0.82 -2.57 7.70
C LYS A 65 -1.96 -3.51 7.34
N GLY A 66 -1.95 -4.02 6.10
CA GLY A 66 -2.89 -5.04 5.66
C GLY A 66 -2.80 -6.32 6.49
N TYR A 67 -1.59 -6.81 6.71
CA TYR A 67 -1.36 -7.96 7.58
C TYR A 67 -1.84 -7.73 9.03
N ALA A 68 -1.57 -6.55 9.59
CA ALA A 68 -2.05 -6.19 10.92
C ALA A 68 -3.58 -6.13 10.98
N SER A 69 -4.25 -5.61 9.94
CA SER A 69 -5.71 -5.59 9.84
C SER A 69 -6.29 -7.00 9.77
N ASP A 70 -5.68 -7.91 9.01
CA ASP A 70 -6.07 -9.33 8.98
C ASP A 70 -5.92 -10.00 10.35
N ALA A 71 -4.83 -9.73 11.07
CA ALA A 71 -4.60 -10.26 12.40
C ALA A 71 -5.67 -9.77 13.40
N VAL A 72 -6.03 -8.48 13.33
CA VAL A 72 -7.11 -7.92 14.17
C VAL A 72 -8.47 -8.52 13.79
N ALA A 73 -8.76 -8.68 12.50
CA ALA A 73 -9.98 -9.32 12.02
C ALA A 73 -10.11 -10.75 12.56
N ALA A 74 -9.03 -11.53 12.52
CA ALA A 74 -8.99 -12.88 13.06
C ALA A 74 -9.25 -12.91 14.59
N ILE A 75 -8.64 -11.98 15.35
CA ILE A 75 -8.88 -11.84 16.79
C ILE A 75 -10.35 -11.51 17.08
N TYR A 76 -10.95 -10.59 16.31
CA TYR A 76 -12.37 -10.25 16.48
C TYR A 76 -13.27 -11.45 16.23
N GLN A 77 -13.00 -12.24 15.18
CA GLN A 77 -13.75 -13.47 14.89
C GLN A 77 -13.58 -14.51 16.01
N GLU A 78 -12.36 -14.73 16.50
CA GLU A 78 -12.08 -15.67 17.60
C GLU A 78 -12.83 -15.30 18.88
N HIS A 79 -12.94 -14.00 19.17
CA HIS A 79 -13.66 -13.50 20.36
C HIS A 79 -15.15 -13.25 20.13
N GLY A 80 -15.71 -13.63 18.99
CA GLY A 80 -17.13 -13.48 18.67
C GLY A 80 -17.58 -12.02 18.56
N ILE A 81 -16.69 -11.10 18.26
CA ILE A 81 -16.99 -9.69 18.00
C ILE A 81 -17.56 -9.57 16.60
N THR A 82 -18.83 -9.20 16.49
CA THR A 82 -19.58 -9.16 15.23
C THR A 82 -19.78 -7.75 14.67
N HIS A 83 -19.39 -6.72 15.40
CA HIS A 83 -19.50 -5.32 14.99
C HIS A 83 -18.25 -4.56 15.35
N GLY A 84 -17.59 -3.97 14.39
CA GLY A 84 -16.37 -3.22 14.63
C GLY A 84 -15.85 -2.48 13.40
N ILE A 85 -15.00 -1.52 13.66
CA ILE A 85 -14.21 -0.82 12.67
C ILE A 85 -12.80 -0.65 13.21
N VAL A 86 -11.81 -0.93 12.36
CA VAL A 86 -10.39 -0.70 12.62
C VAL A 86 -9.82 0.09 11.46
N ASP A 87 -9.11 1.16 11.75
CA ASP A 87 -8.41 1.96 10.75
C ASP A 87 -6.94 2.13 11.16
N LEU A 88 -6.06 1.69 10.29
CA LEU A 88 -4.62 1.77 10.45
C LEU A 88 -4.02 2.76 9.43
N GLY A 89 -4.58 3.98 9.38
CA GLY A 89 -4.05 5.03 8.51
C GLY A 89 -4.27 4.74 7.02
N GLY A 90 -5.53 4.67 6.60
CA GLY A 90 -5.93 4.38 5.22
C GLY A 90 -6.05 2.89 4.90
N ASN A 91 -5.84 2.02 5.90
CA ASN A 91 -6.14 0.60 5.84
C ASN A 91 -7.29 0.32 6.82
N THR A 92 -8.51 0.30 6.31
CA THR A 92 -9.74 0.18 7.10
C THR A 92 -10.35 -1.21 6.93
N TRP A 93 -10.63 -1.87 8.05
CA TRP A 93 -11.44 -3.09 8.12
C TRP A 93 -12.72 -2.83 8.90
N VAL A 94 -13.82 -3.42 8.45
CA VAL A 94 -15.13 -3.35 9.13
C VAL A 94 -15.78 -4.72 9.22
N CYS A 95 -16.52 -4.96 10.30
CA CYS A 95 -17.44 -6.07 10.40
C CYS A 95 -18.79 -5.62 11.00
N GLY A 96 -19.86 -6.28 10.56
CA GLY A 96 -21.22 -5.94 10.94
C GLY A 96 -21.62 -4.51 10.57
N GLY A 97 -22.69 -4.04 11.16
CA GLY A 97 -23.14 -2.66 11.01
C GLY A 97 -22.70 -1.77 12.19
N ASN A 98 -22.98 -0.47 12.09
CA ASN A 98 -22.85 0.46 13.21
C ASN A 98 -23.90 0.18 14.31
N LEU A 99 -23.87 0.96 15.40
CA LEU A 99 -24.82 0.79 16.53
C LEU A 99 -26.31 0.94 16.17
N LYS A 100 -26.62 1.45 14.96
CA LYS A 100 -27.99 1.55 14.43
C LYS A 100 -28.36 0.40 13.51
N GLY A 101 -27.44 -0.57 13.28
CA GLY A 101 -27.60 -1.65 12.33
C GLY A 101 -27.42 -1.25 10.86
N GLU A 102 -26.90 -0.05 10.60
CA GLU A 102 -26.60 0.42 9.25
C GLU A 102 -25.16 0.07 8.85
N PRO A 103 -24.86 -0.08 7.54
CA PRO A 103 -23.47 -0.22 7.08
C PRO A 103 -22.59 0.92 7.55
N TRP A 104 -21.31 0.61 7.82
CA TRP A 104 -20.28 1.60 8.09
C TRP A 104 -20.10 2.52 6.88
N ARG A 105 -19.78 3.78 7.14
CA ARG A 105 -19.51 4.78 6.10
C ARG A 105 -18.03 5.14 6.12
N ILE A 106 -17.30 4.62 5.14
CA ILE A 106 -15.85 4.83 5.00
C ILE A 106 -15.62 5.93 3.98
N GLY A 107 -15.07 7.06 4.41
CA GLY A 107 -14.72 8.16 3.52
C GLY A 107 -13.44 7.85 2.73
N VAL A 108 -13.50 7.97 1.41
CA VAL A 108 -12.32 7.95 0.56
C VAL A 108 -11.80 9.38 0.46
N GLN A 109 -10.62 9.64 1.04
CA GLN A 109 -10.00 10.96 1.09
C GLN A 109 -9.87 11.58 -0.31
N ASP A 110 -10.17 12.86 -0.44
CA ASP A 110 -9.85 13.64 -1.64
C ASP A 110 -8.36 14.03 -1.61
N PRO A 111 -7.53 13.52 -2.52
CA PRO A 111 -6.10 13.83 -2.54
C PRO A 111 -5.81 15.32 -2.73
N ALA A 112 -6.66 16.04 -3.48
CA ALA A 112 -6.48 17.47 -3.73
C ALA A 112 -6.75 18.34 -2.51
N ARG A 113 -7.45 17.78 -1.51
CA ARG A 113 -7.78 18.45 -0.24
C ARG A 113 -7.32 17.63 0.96
N ALA A 114 -6.19 16.94 0.81
CA ALA A 114 -5.59 16.15 1.87
C ALA A 114 -5.31 17.04 3.09
N GLY A 115 -5.74 16.58 4.27
CA GLY A 115 -5.61 17.34 5.51
C GLY A 115 -6.83 18.22 5.87
N GLU A 116 -7.77 18.44 4.95
CA GLU A 116 -9.05 19.08 5.28
C GLU A 116 -10.02 18.06 5.89
N ALA A 117 -10.75 18.48 6.91
CA ALA A 117 -11.79 17.66 7.51
C ALA A 117 -12.93 17.40 6.52
N GLU A 118 -13.43 16.17 6.49
CA GLU A 118 -14.56 15.75 5.66
C GLU A 118 -14.39 15.97 4.14
N ALA A 119 -13.15 16.10 3.66
CA ALA A 119 -12.84 16.19 2.24
C ALA A 119 -12.76 14.80 1.61
N TYR A 120 -13.86 14.31 1.06
CA TYR A 120 -13.95 12.98 0.46
C TYR A 120 -14.31 13.06 -1.02
N THR A 121 -13.67 12.22 -1.84
CA THR A 121 -14.08 11.96 -3.24
C THR A 121 -15.32 11.05 -3.29
N GLY A 122 -15.53 10.24 -2.25
CA GLY A 122 -16.67 9.34 -2.16
C GLY A 122 -16.79 8.70 -0.78
N ILE A 123 -17.91 8.03 -0.57
CA ILE A 123 -18.20 7.28 0.67
C ILE A 123 -18.56 5.85 0.30
N LEU A 124 -17.77 4.89 0.78
CA LEU A 124 -18.08 3.47 0.71
C LEU A 124 -19.05 3.11 1.84
N ARG A 125 -20.06 2.29 1.52
CA ARG A 125 -20.99 1.72 2.50
C ARG A 125 -20.70 0.24 2.63
N MET A 126 -20.15 -0.17 3.77
CA MET A 126 -19.64 -1.52 3.98
C MET A 126 -20.18 -2.08 5.29
N ALA A 127 -20.70 -3.31 5.24
CA ALA A 127 -21.09 -4.06 6.44
C ALA A 127 -20.00 -5.06 6.87
N ASP A 128 -19.17 -5.49 5.91
CA ASP A 128 -18.06 -6.39 6.12
C ASP A 128 -17.03 -6.17 5.03
N GLY A 129 -15.74 -6.16 5.37
CA GLY A 129 -14.67 -6.06 4.38
C GLY A 129 -13.54 -5.11 4.72
N PHE A 130 -12.64 -5.03 3.76
CA PHE A 130 -11.45 -4.17 3.78
C PHE A 130 -11.58 -3.07 2.72
N ALA A 131 -11.13 -1.88 3.08
CA ALA A 131 -10.93 -0.75 2.16
C ALA A 131 -9.54 -0.17 2.42
N VAL A 132 -8.63 -0.32 1.48
CA VAL A 132 -7.22 0.06 1.64
C VAL A 132 -6.83 1.05 0.56
N THR A 133 -6.23 2.16 0.98
CA THR A 133 -5.85 3.26 0.07
C THR A 133 -4.35 3.52 0.12
N SER A 134 -3.72 3.47 -1.05
CA SER A 134 -2.38 4.02 -1.30
C SER A 134 -2.48 5.34 -2.06
N GLY A 135 -1.70 6.34 -1.65
CA GLY A 135 -1.70 7.64 -2.30
C GLY A 135 -0.41 8.44 -2.07
N GLY A 136 0.08 9.07 -3.12
CA GLY A 136 1.32 9.83 -3.08
C GLY A 136 1.27 11.03 -2.13
N TYR A 137 0.09 11.60 -1.90
CA TYR A 137 -0.14 12.73 -1.00
C TYR A 137 0.07 12.43 0.49
N GLN A 138 0.15 11.15 0.88
CA GLN A 138 0.31 10.76 2.29
C GLN A 138 1.72 11.03 2.82
N ARG A 139 2.74 10.89 1.96
CA ARG A 139 4.13 11.10 2.32
C ARG A 139 4.92 11.54 1.10
N TYR A 140 5.37 12.78 1.10
CA TYR A 140 6.11 13.38 -0.01
C TYR A 140 7.00 14.51 0.51
N PHE A 141 7.91 14.96 -0.34
CA PHE A 141 8.67 16.19 -0.16
C PHE A 141 8.76 16.96 -1.48
N GLU A 142 9.14 18.21 -1.39
CA GLU A 142 9.31 19.08 -2.55
C GLU A 142 10.75 19.55 -2.64
N GLU A 143 11.34 19.45 -3.83
CA GLU A 143 12.67 19.94 -4.13
C GLU A 143 12.72 20.51 -5.55
N ASN A 144 13.26 21.72 -5.70
CA ASN A 144 13.41 22.44 -6.98
C ASN A 144 12.09 22.53 -7.79
N GLY A 145 10.94 22.66 -7.12
CA GLY A 145 9.62 22.78 -7.76
C GLY A 145 9.02 21.46 -8.21
N ASN A 146 9.65 20.33 -7.91
CA ASN A 146 9.10 18.98 -8.16
C ASN A 146 8.67 18.34 -6.85
N THR A 147 7.60 17.55 -6.91
CA THR A 147 7.09 16.77 -5.78
C THR A 147 7.52 15.31 -5.93
N TYR A 148 8.09 14.76 -4.87
CA TYR A 148 8.55 13.37 -4.80
C TYR A 148 7.81 12.65 -3.69
N HIS A 149 7.07 11.60 -4.01
CA HIS A 149 6.32 10.81 -3.04
C HIS A 149 6.96 9.43 -2.79
N HIS A 150 6.58 8.80 -1.69
CA HIS A 150 7.19 7.56 -1.19
C HIS A 150 6.84 6.27 -1.98
N ILE A 151 5.90 6.32 -2.91
CA ILE A 151 5.54 5.14 -3.72
C ILE A 151 6.50 5.07 -4.90
N ILE A 152 7.48 4.19 -4.79
CA ILE A 152 8.58 4.05 -5.78
C ILE A 152 8.21 3.00 -6.82
N ASP A 153 8.49 3.30 -8.09
CA ASP A 153 8.44 2.32 -9.17
C ASP A 153 9.70 1.44 -9.14
N PRO A 154 9.57 0.12 -8.93
CA PRO A 154 10.71 -0.79 -8.89
C PRO A 154 11.53 -0.83 -10.19
N ALA A 155 10.91 -0.51 -11.32
CA ALA A 155 11.59 -0.52 -12.61
C ALA A 155 12.55 0.66 -12.79
N THR A 156 12.28 1.79 -12.14
CA THR A 156 13.05 3.03 -12.34
C THR A 156 13.80 3.50 -11.10
N GLY A 157 13.35 3.08 -9.91
CA GLY A 157 13.83 3.59 -8.62
C GLY A 157 13.38 5.02 -8.31
N HIS A 158 12.51 5.60 -9.12
CA HIS A 158 11.90 6.92 -8.90
C HIS A 158 10.48 6.80 -8.35
N PRO A 159 9.95 7.86 -7.72
CA PRO A 159 8.52 7.96 -7.44
C PRO A 159 7.70 7.66 -8.70
N ALA A 160 6.65 6.86 -8.58
CA ALA A 160 5.87 6.38 -9.72
C ALA A 160 5.13 7.54 -10.41
N GLU A 161 5.40 7.79 -11.68
CA GLU A 161 4.71 8.78 -12.52
C GLU A 161 3.51 8.15 -13.21
N SER A 162 2.59 7.61 -12.43
CA SER A 162 1.47 6.80 -12.93
C SER A 162 0.25 7.62 -13.39
N GLY A 163 0.24 8.92 -13.14
CA GLY A 163 -0.92 9.80 -13.36
C GLY A 163 -2.03 9.63 -12.31
N LEU A 164 -1.91 8.68 -11.39
CA LEU A 164 -2.85 8.45 -10.30
C LEU A 164 -2.42 9.23 -9.04
N THR A 165 -3.38 9.79 -8.34
CA THR A 165 -3.15 10.47 -7.04
C THR A 165 -3.44 9.56 -5.86
N SER A 166 -4.37 8.61 -6.02
CA SER A 166 -4.64 7.54 -5.04
C SER A 166 -5.32 6.35 -5.71
N VAL A 167 -5.21 5.19 -5.06
CA VAL A 167 -5.92 3.95 -5.42
C VAL A 167 -6.52 3.36 -4.15
N THR A 168 -7.82 3.08 -4.18
CA THR A 168 -8.51 2.35 -3.09
C THR A 168 -8.94 0.99 -3.61
N VAL A 169 -8.49 -0.06 -2.93
CA VAL A 169 -8.90 -1.45 -3.18
C VAL A 169 -9.89 -1.87 -2.10
N VAL A 170 -10.98 -2.51 -2.53
CA VAL A 170 -12.05 -2.98 -1.64
C VAL A 170 -12.20 -4.49 -1.82
N ALA A 171 -12.28 -5.23 -0.70
CA ALA A 171 -12.53 -6.66 -0.71
C ALA A 171 -13.48 -7.05 0.43
N ASP A 172 -14.01 -8.27 0.39
CA ASP A 172 -14.81 -8.82 1.49
C ASP A 172 -13.98 -9.07 2.76
N GLY A 173 -14.67 -9.41 3.86
CA GLY A 173 -14.05 -9.62 5.18
C GLY A 173 -13.27 -10.92 5.36
N THR A 174 -12.95 -11.64 4.29
CA THR A 174 -12.12 -12.84 4.36
C THR A 174 -10.72 -12.48 4.84
N VAL A 175 -10.26 -13.12 5.92
CA VAL A 175 -8.90 -12.95 6.46
C VAL A 175 -7.87 -13.26 5.38
N GLY A 176 -6.89 -12.38 5.23
CA GLY A 176 -5.89 -12.37 4.14
C GLY A 176 -6.20 -11.32 3.06
N ASN A 177 -7.43 -10.81 2.99
CA ASN A 177 -7.78 -9.77 2.03
C ASN A 177 -7.24 -8.39 2.44
N GLY A 178 -7.04 -8.12 3.72
CA GLY A 178 -6.36 -6.90 4.18
C GLY A 178 -4.95 -6.80 3.62
N THR A 179 -4.17 -7.88 3.76
CA THR A 179 -2.82 -8.00 3.21
C THR A 179 -2.81 -7.84 1.68
N ARG A 180 -3.74 -8.52 0.98
CA ARG A 180 -3.86 -8.43 -0.48
C ARG A 180 -4.23 -7.03 -0.95
N CYS A 181 -5.20 -6.38 -0.30
CA CYS A 181 -5.62 -5.02 -0.64
C CYS A 181 -4.49 -4.01 -0.46
N ASP A 182 -3.67 -4.15 0.61
CA ASP A 182 -2.53 -3.26 0.87
C ASP A 182 -1.49 -3.37 -0.25
N ALA A 183 -1.06 -4.59 -0.59
CA ALA A 183 -0.13 -4.82 -1.69
C ALA A 183 -0.70 -4.36 -3.04
N LEU A 184 -1.99 -4.67 -3.32
CA LEU A 184 -2.63 -4.33 -4.58
C LEU A 184 -2.83 -2.83 -4.76
N SER A 185 -3.20 -2.08 -3.71
CA SER A 185 -3.36 -0.63 -3.81
C SER A 185 -2.07 0.06 -4.25
N THR A 186 -0.92 -0.39 -3.73
CA THR A 186 0.41 0.07 -4.13
C THR A 186 0.77 -0.39 -5.55
N ALA A 187 0.58 -1.67 -5.87
CA ALA A 187 0.86 -2.20 -7.21
C ALA A 187 0.07 -1.47 -8.31
N LEU A 188 -1.23 -1.29 -8.10
CA LEU A 188 -2.11 -0.61 -9.06
C LEU A 188 -1.75 0.88 -9.20
N PHE A 189 -1.34 1.53 -8.11
CA PHE A 189 -0.83 2.90 -8.16
C PHE A 189 0.40 2.99 -9.08
N VAL A 190 1.37 2.09 -8.93
CA VAL A 190 2.58 2.04 -9.78
C VAL A 190 2.25 1.69 -11.23
N MET A 191 1.29 0.80 -11.47
CA MET A 191 0.87 0.41 -12.82
C MET A 191 0.27 1.57 -13.62
N GLY A 192 -0.37 2.53 -12.98
CA GLY A 192 -1.12 3.58 -13.64
C GLY A 192 -2.50 3.12 -14.14
N GLU A 193 -3.33 4.05 -14.59
CA GLU A 193 -4.75 3.81 -14.87
C GLU A 193 -4.98 2.69 -15.90
N GLU A 194 -4.32 2.73 -17.04
CA GLU A 194 -4.56 1.78 -18.15
C GLU A 194 -4.26 0.33 -17.70
N ARG A 195 -3.05 0.08 -17.16
CA ARG A 195 -2.65 -1.26 -16.72
C ARG A 195 -3.45 -1.73 -15.50
N ALA A 196 -3.80 -0.83 -14.59
CA ALA A 196 -4.64 -1.14 -13.44
C ALA A 196 -6.05 -1.56 -13.87
N LEU A 197 -6.66 -0.88 -14.85
CA LEU A 197 -7.95 -1.25 -15.42
C LEU A 197 -7.90 -2.59 -16.14
N ASP A 198 -6.86 -2.86 -16.92
CA ASP A 198 -6.68 -4.15 -17.60
C ASP A 198 -6.50 -5.28 -16.60
N PHE A 199 -5.73 -5.06 -15.54
CA PHE A 199 -5.58 -6.01 -14.45
C PHE A 199 -6.93 -6.30 -13.77
N TRP A 200 -7.71 -5.27 -13.44
CA TRP A 200 -9.04 -5.44 -12.87
C TRP A 200 -9.99 -6.20 -13.79
N ARG A 201 -10.00 -5.89 -15.10
CA ARG A 201 -10.83 -6.57 -16.10
C ARG A 201 -10.44 -8.03 -16.30
N SER A 202 -9.22 -8.41 -16.01
CA SER A 202 -8.74 -9.79 -16.13
C SER A 202 -9.43 -10.76 -15.15
N GLY A 203 -10.00 -10.24 -14.06
CA GLY A 203 -10.71 -11.04 -13.06
C GLY A 203 -9.80 -12.04 -12.32
N VAL A 204 -8.52 -11.74 -12.19
CA VAL A 204 -7.52 -12.66 -11.57
C VAL A 204 -7.69 -12.75 -10.03
N TYR A 205 -8.58 -11.94 -9.43
CA TYR A 205 -8.96 -12.01 -8.00
C TYR A 205 -10.42 -11.72 -7.77
#